data_84346c8bd174c9ea59ad3b2ab2319cfe
#
_entry.id   84346c8bd174c9ea59ad3b2ab2319cfe
#
_cell.length_a   1.000
_cell.length_b   1.000
_cell.length_c   1.000
_cell.angle_alpha   90.00
_cell.angle_beta   90.00
_cell.angle_gamma   90.00
#
_symmetry.space_group_name_H-M   'P 1'
#
loop_
_entity.id
_entity.type
_entity.pdbx_description
1 polymer ?
#
loop_
_entity_poly.entity_id
_entity_poly.type
_entity_poly.pdbx_seq_one_letter_code
_entity_poly.pdbx_strand_id
1 'polypeptide(L)'
;PRSTGVLAIWLVGAFFFRHHIPAPDRSKHTSKLLQNIYCAYDYRDQGDVYDALEHSVTGELLEELFLQVQSGLRMQEQGGAIASVKKVRIVSMKPEGDGPGLICTWNVTGSVEHWGHIHTRENQYSARITLDTSAAGKGRISGFEVTDEKRVRFETGLRQFKDG
;
A
#
# COMPACT_ATOMS: atom_id res chain seq x y z
N PRO A 1 -10.51 -67.26 20.18
CA PRO A 1 -9.53 -66.29 19.78
C PRO A 1 -10.25 -65.02 19.31
N ARG A 2 -10.05 -63.96 20.07
CA ARG A 2 -10.67 -62.67 19.79
C ARG A 2 -9.58 -61.82 19.14
N SER A 3 -9.75 -61.42 17.88
CA SER A 3 -8.92 -60.47 17.18
C SER A 3 -9.41 -59.02 17.49
N THR A 4 -8.64 -58.31 18.26
CA THR A 4 -8.81 -56.88 18.49
C THR A 4 -8.20 -56.11 17.31
N GLY A 5 -9.08 -55.54 16.48
CA GLY A 5 -8.68 -54.66 15.41
C GLY A 5 -8.33 -53.27 15.99
N VAL A 6 -7.09 -52.88 15.81
CA VAL A 6 -6.60 -51.54 16.14
C VAL A 6 -6.99 -50.61 14.99
N LEU A 7 -7.95 -49.73 15.25
CA LEU A 7 -8.29 -48.61 14.35
C LEU A 7 -7.19 -47.56 14.44
N ALA A 8 -6.32 -47.52 13.43
CA ALA A 8 -5.35 -46.43 13.26
C ALA A 8 -6.07 -45.17 12.76
N ILE A 9 -6.30 -44.22 13.66
CA ILE A 9 -6.81 -42.89 13.31
C ILE A 9 -5.65 -42.11 12.70
N TRP A 10 -5.67 -41.97 11.38
CA TRP A 10 -4.81 -41.02 10.66
C TRP A 10 -5.28 -39.62 10.93
N LEU A 11 -4.67 -38.90 11.88
CA LEU A 11 -4.76 -37.45 12.01
C LEU A 11 -4.04 -36.82 10.81
N VAL A 12 -4.81 -36.48 9.79
CA VAL A 12 -4.35 -35.59 8.71
C VAL A 12 -4.19 -34.21 9.32
N GLY A 13 -3.01 -33.93 9.85
CA GLY A 13 -2.61 -32.57 10.22
C GLY A 13 -2.59 -31.73 8.97
N ALA A 14 -3.58 -30.85 8.80
CA ALA A 14 -3.51 -29.79 7.80
C ALA A 14 -2.35 -28.87 8.16
N PHE A 15 -1.21 -29.15 7.56
CA PHE A 15 -0.06 -28.21 7.57
C PHE A 15 -0.49 -26.98 6.78
N PHE A 16 -0.96 -25.95 7.48
CA PHE A 16 -1.06 -24.62 6.94
C PHE A 16 0.37 -24.14 6.67
N PHE A 17 0.81 -24.23 5.43
CA PHE A 17 2.03 -23.58 4.97
C PHE A 17 1.83 -22.07 5.10
N ARG A 18 2.17 -21.50 6.24
CA ARG A 18 2.38 -20.07 6.37
C ARG A 18 3.55 -19.70 5.47
N HIS A 19 3.31 -18.88 4.48
CA HIS A 19 4.38 -18.34 3.64
C HIS A 19 5.27 -17.45 4.52
N HIS A 20 6.38 -18.00 5.01
CA HIS A 20 7.32 -17.28 5.87
C HIS A 20 8.28 -16.49 4.99
N ILE A 21 8.04 -15.17 4.86
CA ILE A 21 8.98 -14.26 4.20
C ILE A 21 10.02 -13.85 5.24
N PRO A 22 11.33 -14.07 5.02
CA PRO A 22 12.38 -13.64 5.94
C PRO A 22 12.34 -12.12 6.19
N ALA A 23 12.68 -11.68 7.40
CA ALA A 23 12.52 -10.28 7.82
C ALA A 23 13.18 -9.22 6.90
N PRO A 24 14.43 -9.39 6.40
CA PRO A 24 15.05 -8.42 5.49
C PRO A 24 14.37 -8.40 4.13
N ASP A 25 13.89 -9.52 3.61
CA ASP A 25 13.15 -9.59 2.35
C ASP A 25 11.75 -9.01 2.51
N ARG A 26 11.13 -9.15 3.68
CA ARG A 26 9.83 -8.58 4.01
C ARG A 26 9.82 -7.06 3.89
N SER A 27 10.81 -6.36 4.47
CA SER A 27 10.91 -4.91 4.36
C SER A 27 11.09 -4.44 2.92
N LYS A 28 11.94 -5.11 2.16
CA LYS A 28 12.15 -4.81 0.75
C LYS A 28 10.91 -5.08 -0.09
N HIS A 29 10.22 -6.19 0.18
CA HIS A 29 8.96 -6.53 -0.48
C HIS A 29 7.89 -5.48 -0.19
N THR A 30 7.64 -5.18 1.10
CA THR A 30 6.63 -4.20 1.50
C THR A 30 6.94 -2.80 0.97
N SER A 31 8.22 -2.41 0.87
CA SER A 31 8.60 -1.13 0.26
C SER A 31 8.13 -1.03 -1.19
N LYS A 32 8.23 -2.11 -1.95
CA LYS A 32 7.74 -2.16 -3.34
C LYS A 32 6.22 -2.09 -3.41
N LEU A 33 5.53 -2.84 -2.54
CA LEU A 33 4.07 -2.81 -2.47
C LEU A 33 3.57 -1.40 -2.14
N LEU A 34 4.20 -0.74 -1.15
CA LEU A 34 3.85 0.62 -0.75
C LEU A 34 4.06 1.61 -1.90
N GLN A 35 5.19 1.55 -2.59
CA GLN A 35 5.44 2.39 -3.76
C GLN A 35 4.43 2.15 -4.88
N ASN A 36 4.04 0.90 -5.11
CA ASN A 36 3.08 0.52 -6.14
C ASN A 36 1.66 1.04 -5.84
N ILE A 37 1.25 1.10 -4.57
CA ILE A 37 -0.04 1.72 -4.18
C ILE A 37 -0.11 3.16 -4.69
N TYR A 38 0.97 3.93 -4.57
CA TYR A 38 1.00 5.31 -5.03
C TYR A 38 1.00 5.43 -6.56
N CYS A 39 1.47 4.42 -7.30
CA CYS A 39 1.37 4.39 -8.76
C CYS A 39 -0.09 4.31 -9.24
N ALA A 40 -1.02 3.78 -8.44
CA ALA A 40 -2.43 3.73 -8.79
C ALA A 40 -3.06 5.12 -9.00
N TYR A 41 -2.48 6.17 -8.40
CA TYR A 41 -2.93 7.55 -8.59
C TYR A 41 -2.55 8.15 -9.97
N ASP A 42 -1.68 7.49 -10.73
CA ASP A 42 -1.29 7.93 -12.08
C ASP A 42 -2.27 7.43 -13.16
N TYR A 43 -3.08 6.41 -12.84
CA TYR A 43 -4.08 5.85 -13.75
C TYR A 43 -5.38 6.69 -13.75
N ARG A 44 -6.12 6.62 -14.86
CA ARG A 44 -7.41 7.31 -15.04
C ARG A 44 -8.57 6.35 -15.22
N ASP A 45 -8.33 5.21 -15.85
CA ASP A 45 -9.33 4.16 -16.01
C ASP A 45 -9.51 3.40 -14.69
N GLN A 46 -10.77 3.06 -14.38
CA GLN A 46 -11.11 2.38 -13.13
C GLN A 46 -10.54 0.97 -13.06
N GLY A 47 -10.52 0.27 -14.20
CA GLY A 47 -9.94 -1.06 -14.28
C GLY A 47 -8.44 -1.04 -13.99
N ASP A 48 -7.72 -0.12 -14.62
CA ASP A 48 -6.28 0.04 -14.42
C ASP A 48 -5.93 0.39 -12.97
N VAL A 49 -6.74 1.25 -12.32
CA VAL A 49 -6.59 1.59 -10.89
C VAL A 49 -6.77 0.36 -10.02
N TYR A 50 -7.83 -0.43 -10.28
CA TYR A 50 -8.11 -1.63 -9.50
C TYR A 50 -6.99 -2.66 -9.66
N ASP A 51 -6.59 -2.94 -10.89
CA ASP A 51 -5.53 -3.90 -11.21
C ASP A 51 -4.19 -3.51 -10.57
N ALA A 52 -3.84 -2.21 -10.61
CA ALA A 52 -2.63 -1.71 -9.96
C ALA A 52 -2.65 -1.91 -8.45
N LEU A 53 -3.79 -1.64 -7.80
CA LEU A 53 -3.95 -1.82 -6.36
C LEU A 53 -3.96 -3.30 -5.98
N GLU A 54 -4.66 -4.17 -6.73
CA GLU A 54 -4.75 -5.60 -6.44
C GLU A 54 -3.39 -6.30 -6.36
N HIS A 55 -2.40 -5.83 -7.09
CA HIS A 55 -1.04 -6.34 -7.00
C HIS A 55 -0.37 -6.09 -5.64
N SER A 56 -0.83 -5.11 -4.90
CA SER A 56 -0.18 -4.65 -3.67
C SER A 56 -0.99 -4.83 -2.41
N VAL A 57 -2.31 -4.77 -2.51
CA VAL A 57 -3.23 -4.84 -1.37
C VAL A 57 -4.28 -5.93 -1.55
N THR A 58 -4.94 -6.31 -0.47
CA THR A 58 -5.97 -7.37 -0.48
C THR A 58 -7.03 -7.10 0.58
N GLY A 59 -8.17 -7.80 0.45
CA GLY A 59 -9.28 -7.70 1.40
C GLY A 59 -9.98 -6.34 1.36
N GLU A 60 -10.51 -5.91 2.50
CA GLU A 60 -11.23 -4.65 2.64
C GLU A 60 -10.37 -3.43 2.29
N LEU A 61 -9.06 -3.49 2.55
CA LEU A 61 -8.13 -2.42 2.22
C LEU A 61 -8.08 -2.12 0.70
N LEU A 62 -8.23 -3.14 -0.15
CA LEU A 62 -8.26 -2.95 -1.60
C LEU A 62 -9.47 -2.09 -2.01
N GLU A 63 -10.64 -2.40 -1.47
CA GLU A 63 -11.87 -1.66 -1.75
C GLU A 63 -11.78 -0.21 -1.23
N GLU A 64 -11.30 -0.04 -0.01
CA GLU A 64 -11.12 1.27 0.61
C GLU A 64 -10.19 2.18 -0.23
N LEU A 65 -9.01 1.70 -0.59
CA LEU A 65 -8.06 2.46 -1.39
C LEU A 65 -8.58 2.72 -2.81
N PHE A 66 -9.26 1.76 -3.41
CA PHE A 66 -9.89 1.95 -4.72
C PHE A 66 -10.92 3.09 -4.69
N LEU A 67 -11.81 3.09 -3.70
CA LEU A 67 -12.81 4.15 -3.54
C LEU A 67 -12.17 5.52 -3.27
N GLN A 68 -11.07 5.54 -2.51
CA GLN A 68 -10.32 6.77 -2.25
C GLN A 68 -9.72 7.36 -3.53
N VAL A 69 -9.06 6.53 -4.36
CA VAL A 69 -8.51 6.97 -5.66
C VAL A 69 -9.62 7.46 -6.58
N GLN A 70 -10.73 6.73 -6.68
CA GLN A 70 -11.89 7.10 -7.49
C GLN A 70 -12.50 8.44 -7.05
N SER A 71 -12.57 8.69 -5.76
CA SER A 71 -13.05 9.98 -5.23
C SER A 71 -12.14 11.13 -5.65
N GLY A 72 -10.83 10.93 -5.58
CA GLY A 72 -9.85 11.92 -6.04
C GLY A 72 -9.96 12.24 -7.54
N LEU A 73 -10.13 11.22 -8.38
CA LEU A 73 -10.31 11.38 -9.82
C LEU A 73 -11.58 12.17 -10.16
N ARG A 74 -12.70 11.86 -9.51
CA ARG A 74 -13.96 12.60 -9.71
C ARG A 74 -13.84 14.08 -9.32
N MET A 75 -13.12 14.39 -8.25
CA MET A 75 -12.88 15.79 -7.86
C MET A 75 -12.05 16.52 -8.92
N GLN A 76 -11.08 15.89 -9.55
CA GLN A 76 -10.31 16.47 -10.65
C GLN A 76 -11.19 16.75 -11.89
N GLU A 77 -12.06 15.82 -12.27
CA GLU A 77 -12.99 15.97 -13.40
C GLU A 77 -13.97 17.13 -13.22
N GLN A 78 -14.33 17.43 -11.98
CA GLN A 78 -15.19 18.56 -11.62
C GLN A 78 -14.46 19.91 -11.55
N GLY A 79 -13.23 19.98 -12.09
CA GLY A 79 -12.43 21.22 -12.07
C GLY A 79 -11.70 21.47 -10.76
N GLY A 80 -11.58 20.46 -9.90
CA GLY A 80 -10.78 20.49 -8.69
C GLY A 80 -9.28 20.50 -8.97
N ALA A 81 -8.51 20.62 -7.89
CA ALA A 81 -7.05 20.62 -7.98
C ALA A 81 -6.51 19.27 -8.47
N ILE A 82 -5.57 19.31 -9.41
CA ILE A 82 -4.89 18.13 -9.92
C ILE A 82 -3.76 17.78 -8.95
N ALA A 83 -3.93 16.66 -8.25
CA ALA A 83 -2.89 16.10 -7.40
C ALA A 83 -2.10 15.03 -8.15
N SER A 84 -0.78 15.02 -7.98
CA SER A 84 0.08 13.95 -8.50
C SER A 84 1.17 13.59 -7.51
N VAL A 85 1.45 12.29 -7.40
CA VAL A 85 2.56 11.78 -6.60
C VAL A 85 3.83 11.79 -7.45
N LYS A 86 4.87 12.47 -6.97
CA LYS A 86 6.15 12.60 -7.67
C LYS A 86 7.19 11.62 -7.16
N LYS A 87 7.16 11.32 -5.86
CA LYS A 87 8.17 10.47 -5.22
C LYS A 87 7.65 9.88 -3.91
N VAL A 88 7.94 8.61 -3.72
CA VAL A 88 7.76 7.91 -2.43
C VAL A 88 9.11 7.42 -1.96
N ARG A 89 9.52 7.79 -0.75
CA ARG A 89 10.80 7.44 -0.16
C ARG A 89 10.62 6.82 1.21
N ILE A 90 10.98 5.56 1.34
CA ILE A 90 10.99 4.87 2.63
C ILE A 90 12.11 5.46 3.49
N VAL A 91 11.76 5.89 4.70
CA VAL A 91 12.68 6.42 5.71
C VAL A 91 13.13 5.30 6.64
N SER A 92 12.19 4.53 7.13
CA SER A 92 12.47 3.35 7.96
C SER A 92 11.37 2.30 7.82
N MET A 93 11.74 1.05 8.00
CA MET A 93 10.81 -0.07 8.04
C MET A 93 11.37 -1.13 8.96
N LYS A 94 10.60 -1.52 9.98
CA LYS A 94 11.03 -2.47 11.00
C LYS A 94 9.92 -3.49 11.26
N PRO A 95 10.25 -4.77 11.47
CA PRO A 95 9.26 -5.75 11.93
C PRO A 95 8.65 -5.34 13.27
N GLU A 96 7.36 -5.60 13.43
CA GLU A 96 6.65 -5.47 14.70
C GLU A 96 6.53 -6.86 15.34
N GLY A 97 7.48 -7.18 16.22
CA GLY A 97 7.55 -8.52 16.82
C GLY A 97 7.77 -9.63 15.81
N ASP A 98 7.31 -10.84 16.12
CA ASP A 98 7.43 -12.04 15.27
C ASP A 98 6.24 -12.21 14.30
N GLY A 99 5.28 -11.28 14.33
CA GLY A 99 4.06 -11.31 13.51
C GLY A 99 4.26 -10.81 12.07
N PRO A 100 3.16 -10.72 11.31
CA PRO A 100 3.16 -10.19 9.95
C PRO A 100 3.24 -8.66 9.90
N GLY A 101 3.24 -7.98 11.03
CA GLY A 101 3.24 -6.53 11.17
C GLY A 101 4.60 -5.89 10.89
N LEU A 102 4.56 -4.67 10.37
CA LEU A 102 5.71 -3.81 10.13
C LEU A 102 5.37 -2.39 10.56
N ILE A 103 6.30 -1.71 11.25
CA ILE A 103 6.23 -0.27 11.48
C ILE A 103 7.02 0.41 10.37
N CYS A 104 6.35 1.24 9.59
CA CYS A 104 6.93 1.92 8.44
C CYS A 104 6.83 3.43 8.59
N THR A 105 7.91 4.15 8.23
CA THR A 105 7.90 5.60 8.06
C THR A 105 8.39 5.91 6.65
N TRP A 106 7.64 6.74 5.92
CA TRP A 106 8.01 7.14 4.55
C TRP A 106 7.61 8.57 4.26
N ASN A 107 8.25 9.16 3.27
CA ASN A 107 7.91 10.47 2.75
C ASN A 107 7.24 10.35 1.39
N VAL A 108 6.22 11.14 1.17
CA VAL A 108 5.56 11.32 -0.11
C VAL A 108 5.73 12.76 -0.56
N THR A 109 6.38 12.93 -1.70
CA THR A 109 6.43 14.23 -2.37
C THR A 109 5.38 14.24 -3.47
N GLY A 110 4.48 15.19 -3.40
CA GLY A 110 3.42 15.39 -4.38
C GLY A 110 3.32 16.84 -4.82
N SER A 111 2.65 17.06 -5.93
CA SER A 111 2.28 18.39 -6.39
C SER A 111 0.77 18.50 -6.52
N VAL A 112 0.26 19.69 -6.21
CA VAL A 112 -1.13 20.08 -6.44
C VAL A 112 -1.11 21.27 -7.35
N GLU A 113 -1.78 21.16 -8.49
CA GLU A 113 -1.88 22.21 -9.49
C GLU A 113 -3.30 22.75 -9.53
N HIS A 114 -3.43 24.06 -9.43
CA HIS A 114 -4.68 24.76 -9.63
C HIS A 114 -4.42 26.21 -10.09
N TRP A 115 -5.23 26.70 -11.04
CA TRP A 115 -5.30 28.10 -11.46
C TRP A 115 -3.93 28.75 -11.76
N GLY A 116 -3.01 27.99 -12.40
CA GLY A 116 -1.68 28.47 -12.76
C GLY A 116 -0.64 28.46 -11.64
N HIS A 117 -1.00 27.96 -10.45
CA HIS A 117 -0.08 27.75 -9.33
C HIS A 117 0.20 26.26 -9.14
N ILE A 118 1.46 25.94 -8.81
CA ILE A 118 1.88 24.60 -8.44
C ILE A 118 2.36 24.64 -6.99
N HIS A 119 1.74 23.82 -6.15
CA HIS A 119 2.17 23.63 -4.78
C HIS A 119 2.85 22.27 -4.67
N THR A 120 4.10 22.26 -4.25
CA THR A 120 4.81 21.03 -3.93
C THR A 120 4.78 20.81 -2.43
N ARG A 121 4.37 19.61 -2.04
CA ARG A 121 4.32 19.18 -0.64
C ARG A 121 5.13 17.92 -0.45
N GLU A 122 5.81 17.84 0.68
CA GLU A 122 6.38 16.60 1.19
C GLU A 122 5.77 16.33 2.55
N ASN A 123 5.03 15.23 2.64
CA ASN A 123 4.46 14.73 3.88
C ASN A 123 5.22 13.49 4.30
N GLN A 124 5.44 13.34 5.60
CA GLN A 124 5.94 12.11 6.21
C GLN A 124 4.78 11.42 6.90
N TYR A 125 4.66 10.14 6.63
CA TYR A 125 3.69 9.24 7.25
C TYR A 125 4.41 8.19 8.08
N SER A 126 3.79 7.79 9.18
CA SER A 126 4.14 6.58 9.92
C SER A 126 2.91 5.71 10.03
N ALA A 127 3.07 4.41 9.78
CA ALA A 127 1.96 3.47 9.86
C ALA A 127 2.42 2.10 10.35
N ARG A 128 1.46 1.38 10.93
CA ARG A 128 1.50 -0.07 11.07
C ARG A 128 0.94 -0.70 9.80
N ILE A 129 1.74 -1.56 9.16
CA ILE A 129 1.37 -2.28 7.94
C ILE A 129 1.28 -3.76 8.28
N THR A 130 0.17 -4.40 7.93
CA THR A 130 -0.01 -5.85 8.10
C THR A 130 0.03 -6.53 6.74
N LEU A 131 0.82 -7.62 6.63
CA LEU A 131 0.87 -8.44 5.43
C LEU A 131 -0.04 -9.65 5.58
N ASP A 132 -0.78 -9.97 4.53
CA ASP A 132 -1.47 -11.25 4.41
C ASP A 132 -0.44 -12.34 4.05
N THR A 133 -0.15 -13.20 5.03
CA THR A 133 0.81 -14.30 4.89
C THR A 133 0.16 -15.60 4.43
N SER A 134 -1.13 -15.59 4.10
CA SER A 134 -1.80 -16.75 3.50
C SER A 134 -1.28 -17.01 2.08
N ALA A 135 -1.43 -18.23 1.59
CA ALA A 135 -1.06 -18.58 0.22
C ALA A 135 -1.86 -17.76 -0.81
N ALA A 136 -3.13 -17.43 -0.50
CA ALA A 136 -4.00 -16.61 -1.33
C ALA A 136 -3.58 -15.13 -1.28
N GLY A 137 -3.17 -14.62 -0.12
CA GLY A 137 -2.73 -13.24 0.08
C GLY A 137 -1.38 -12.90 -0.53
N LYS A 138 -0.53 -13.92 -0.78
CA LYS A 138 0.79 -13.78 -1.44
C LYS A 138 1.68 -12.68 -0.86
N GLY A 139 1.53 -12.37 0.43
CA GLY A 139 2.31 -11.33 1.11
C GLY A 139 1.88 -9.90 0.76
N ARG A 140 0.67 -9.69 0.21
CA ARG A 140 0.11 -8.37 -0.05
C ARG A 140 -0.27 -7.67 1.27
N ILE A 141 -0.40 -6.37 1.23
CA ILE A 141 -0.83 -5.58 2.38
C ILE A 141 -2.32 -5.80 2.60
N SER A 142 -2.68 -6.25 3.81
CA SER A 142 -4.06 -6.49 4.23
C SER A 142 -4.55 -5.51 5.29
N GLY A 143 -3.64 -4.75 5.89
CA GLY A 143 -3.96 -3.74 6.89
C GLY A 143 -3.00 -2.57 6.84
N PHE A 144 -3.56 -1.37 7.07
CA PHE A 144 -2.82 -0.13 6.96
C PHE A 144 -3.38 0.88 7.98
N GLU A 145 -2.67 1.05 9.08
CA GLU A 145 -3.06 1.95 10.16
C GLU A 145 -2.07 3.11 10.26
N VAL A 146 -2.48 4.31 9.80
CA VAL A 146 -1.67 5.51 9.92
C VAL A 146 -1.63 5.94 11.38
N THR A 147 -0.42 6.01 11.95
CA THR A 147 -0.18 6.38 13.34
C THR A 147 0.30 7.81 13.50
N ASP A 148 0.92 8.38 12.46
CA ASP A 148 1.39 9.76 12.44
C ASP A 148 1.44 10.31 11.01
N GLU A 149 1.10 11.60 10.87
CA GLU A 149 1.25 12.36 9.63
C GLU A 149 1.76 13.76 9.94
N LYS A 150 2.83 14.15 9.27
CA LYS A 150 3.36 15.52 9.39
C LYS A 150 3.80 16.08 8.05
N ARG A 151 3.59 17.37 7.85
CA ARG A 151 4.14 18.10 6.72
C ARG A 151 5.62 18.39 6.97
N VAL A 152 6.48 17.92 6.05
CA VAL A 152 7.94 18.11 6.13
C VAL A 152 8.35 19.34 5.32
N ARG A 153 7.71 19.55 4.15
CA ARG A 153 8.05 20.63 3.24
C ARG A 153 6.81 21.13 2.50
N PHE A 154 6.79 22.45 2.26
CA PHE A 154 5.76 23.08 1.43
C PHE A 154 6.41 24.20 0.60
N GLU A 155 6.21 24.17 -0.71
CA GLU A 155 6.69 25.19 -1.64
C GLU A 155 5.59 25.58 -2.59
N THR A 156 5.55 26.87 -2.93
CA THR A 156 4.64 27.41 -3.94
C THR A 156 5.46 27.93 -5.11
N GLY A 157 5.13 27.50 -6.32
CA GLY A 157 5.73 27.97 -7.56
C GLY A 157 4.64 28.48 -8.52
N LEU A 158 5.03 29.36 -9.43
CA LEU A 158 4.22 29.71 -10.59
C LEU A 158 4.49 28.73 -11.71
N ARG A 159 3.47 28.34 -12.47
CA ARG A 159 3.64 27.55 -13.68
C ARG A 159 4.38 28.41 -14.71
N GLN A 160 5.61 28.06 -15.06
CA GLN A 160 6.27 28.65 -16.21
C GLN A 160 5.61 28.06 -17.46
N PHE A 161 4.83 28.86 -18.17
CA PHE A 161 4.45 28.51 -19.54
C PHE A 161 5.74 28.57 -20.37
N LYS A 162 6.19 27.43 -20.88
CA LYS A 162 7.18 27.42 -21.97
C LYS A 162 6.41 27.92 -23.20
N ASP A 163 6.72 29.15 -23.60
CA ASP A 163 6.33 29.66 -24.92
C ASP A 163 6.90 28.68 -25.94
N GLY A 164 6.01 28.05 -26.75
CA GLY A 164 6.33 27.10 -27.81
C GLY A 164 6.86 27.81 -29.07
#